data_53a89af5be59a6ef0943c68928062ff8
#
_entry.id   53a89af5be59a6ef0943c68928062ff8
#
_cell.length_a   1.000
_cell.length_b   1.000
_cell.length_c   1.000
_cell.angle_alpha   90.00
_cell.angle_beta   90.00
_cell.angle_gamma   90.00
#
_symmetry.space_group_name_H-M   'P 1'
#
loop_
_entity.id
_entity.type
_entity.pdbx_description
1 polymer ?
#
loop_
_entity_poly.entity_id
_entity_poly.type
_entity_poly.pdbx_seq_one_letter_code
_entity_poly.pdbx_strand_id
1 'polypeptide(L)'
;LRLRALINIAGVRTYAFIGAMILVVLIFAYTYSLVRSFEVQTNTLTRVFAKFCAAATYPATRDEDVRYIFDETIRDINFPIVITDPRGVPYTWKNVGEAMNPDSVSWELFVSTNPLEPPPGIMTEIIRIVREMDDKNNPILMFEPISGRFLGSVHYGEPAITRGLKWLPLASVALLAVFILMGYLGLRGIIVGERRSIWVGMAKETAHQLGTPLSSLMGWVQILKEHSGDDRTRRAVHEMESDIMRLTKIASRFGKVGSPPRLDKEDVVEIVRNAVGYQKKRLPSLGKEIEIKEHYGNVPRTLVNSDLLEWAVENLVKNAIDAQDKSRGIVEVRTTYIPQKHVVSIEVEDNGRGMDPKRAKRIFEPGYTTRKGGWGLGLPLARRVAEEYHGGKLRLVRTTPGRGSLFVIELPAV
;
A
#
# COMPACT_ATOMS: atom_id res chain seq x y z
N LEU A 1 1.88 -9.26 32.04
CA LEU A 1 0.65 -9.13 31.22
C LEU A 1 0.92 -8.61 29.81
N ARG A 2 1.77 -7.57 29.59
CA ARG A 2 2.06 -6.98 28.27
C ARG A 2 2.85 -7.92 27.33
N LEU A 3 3.76 -8.75 27.85
CA LEU A 3 4.52 -9.72 27.06
C LEU A 3 3.63 -10.84 26.51
N ARG A 4 2.66 -11.34 27.31
CA ARG A 4 1.67 -12.34 26.88
C ARG A 4 0.71 -11.80 25.81
N ALA A 5 0.32 -10.52 25.89
CA ALA A 5 -0.52 -9.88 24.86
C ALA A 5 0.23 -9.70 23.55
N LEU A 6 1.52 -9.33 23.55
CA LEU A 6 2.36 -9.20 22.36
C LEU A 6 2.64 -10.54 21.68
N ILE A 7 2.87 -11.60 22.47
CA ILE A 7 3.05 -12.97 21.96
C ILE A 7 1.73 -13.48 21.35
N ASN A 8 0.58 -13.15 21.95
CA ASN A 8 -0.73 -13.52 21.42
C ASN A 8 -1.06 -12.81 20.09
N ILE A 9 -0.70 -11.54 19.96
CA ILE A 9 -0.90 -10.77 18.71
C ILE A 9 0.03 -11.28 17.59
N ALA A 10 1.27 -11.60 17.87
CA ALA A 10 2.19 -12.21 16.91
C ALA A 10 1.71 -13.61 16.48
N GLY A 11 1.25 -14.43 17.44
CA GLY A 11 0.68 -15.75 17.20
C GLY A 11 -0.58 -15.67 16.32
N VAL A 12 -1.53 -14.81 16.66
CA VAL A 12 -2.77 -14.61 15.87
C VAL A 12 -2.44 -14.18 14.43
N ARG A 13 -1.45 -13.31 14.20
CA ARG A 13 -1.01 -12.92 12.85
C ARG A 13 -0.44 -14.10 12.08
N THR A 14 0.38 -14.94 12.71
CA THR A 14 0.97 -16.12 12.08
C THR A 14 -0.12 -17.14 11.71
N TYR A 15 -1.05 -17.43 12.62
CA TYR A 15 -2.18 -18.33 12.34
C TYR A 15 -3.12 -17.78 11.26
N ALA A 16 -3.41 -16.48 11.27
CA ALA A 16 -4.21 -15.85 10.23
C ALA A 16 -3.54 -15.93 8.85
N PHE A 17 -2.21 -15.73 8.78
CA PHE A 17 -1.44 -15.86 7.56
C PHE A 17 -1.42 -17.30 7.04
N ILE A 18 -1.18 -18.28 7.92
CA ILE A 18 -1.21 -19.72 7.57
C ILE A 18 -2.61 -20.11 7.11
N GLY A 19 -3.67 -19.70 7.82
CA GLY A 19 -5.05 -19.95 7.44
C GLY A 19 -5.41 -19.35 6.07
N ALA A 20 -4.98 -18.13 5.80
CA ALA A 20 -5.16 -17.48 4.50
C ALA A 20 -4.44 -18.25 3.39
N MET A 21 -3.21 -18.72 3.62
CA MET A 21 -2.44 -19.48 2.66
C MET A 21 -3.10 -20.85 2.36
N ILE A 22 -3.59 -21.55 3.39
CA ILE A 22 -4.33 -22.80 3.23
C ILE A 22 -5.60 -22.57 2.41
N LEU A 23 -6.33 -21.49 2.69
CA LEU A 23 -7.55 -21.14 1.96
C LEU A 23 -7.28 -20.86 0.48
N VAL A 24 -6.19 -20.15 0.14
CA VAL A 24 -5.75 -19.94 -1.24
C VAL A 24 -5.50 -21.25 -1.95
N VAL A 25 -4.76 -22.17 -1.31
CA VAL A 25 -4.45 -23.48 -1.90
C VAL A 25 -5.72 -24.33 -2.10
N LEU A 26 -6.64 -24.31 -1.15
CA LEU A 26 -7.91 -25.05 -1.25
C LEU A 26 -8.80 -24.51 -2.37
N ILE A 27 -8.95 -23.19 -2.47
CA ILE A 27 -9.74 -22.55 -3.54
C ILE A 27 -9.12 -22.85 -4.91
N PHE A 28 -7.80 -22.73 -5.03
CA PHE A 28 -7.10 -23.06 -6.27
C PHE A 28 -7.31 -24.53 -6.65
N ALA A 29 -7.09 -25.47 -5.73
CA ALA A 29 -7.27 -26.89 -5.96
C ALA A 29 -8.71 -27.23 -6.34
N TYR A 30 -9.69 -26.64 -5.65
CA TYR A 30 -11.11 -26.83 -5.94
C TYR A 30 -11.49 -26.28 -7.32
N THR A 31 -11.14 -25.05 -7.64
CA THR A 31 -11.46 -24.43 -8.92
C THR A 31 -10.73 -25.13 -10.07
N TYR A 32 -9.48 -25.55 -9.88
CA TYR A 32 -8.73 -26.32 -10.85
C TYR A 32 -9.39 -27.70 -11.12
N SER A 33 -9.78 -28.40 -10.07
CA SER A 33 -10.49 -29.70 -10.18
C SER A 33 -11.83 -29.55 -10.90
N LEU A 34 -12.59 -28.49 -10.58
CA LEU A 34 -13.87 -28.18 -11.22
C LEU A 34 -13.71 -27.93 -12.72
N VAL A 35 -12.76 -27.06 -13.08
CA VAL A 35 -12.46 -26.74 -14.49
C VAL A 35 -12.04 -27.98 -15.26
N ARG A 36 -11.15 -28.81 -14.68
CA ARG A 36 -10.69 -30.04 -15.28
C ARG A 36 -11.83 -31.07 -15.48
N SER A 37 -12.71 -31.21 -14.49
CA SER A 37 -13.89 -32.09 -14.61
C SER A 37 -14.81 -31.62 -15.73
N PHE A 38 -15.05 -30.32 -15.81
CA PHE A 38 -15.87 -29.71 -16.86
C PHE A 38 -15.24 -29.90 -18.25
N GLU A 39 -13.93 -29.70 -18.37
CA GLU A 39 -13.19 -29.92 -19.61
C GLU A 39 -13.31 -31.37 -20.12
N VAL A 40 -13.15 -32.36 -19.22
CA VAL A 40 -13.29 -33.80 -19.57
C VAL A 40 -14.71 -34.12 -20.03
N GLN A 41 -15.74 -33.61 -19.33
CA GLN A 41 -17.14 -33.87 -19.72
C GLN A 41 -17.45 -33.22 -21.07
N THR A 42 -17.02 -31.98 -21.28
CA THR A 42 -17.27 -31.24 -22.52
C THR A 42 -16.57 -31.91 -23.70
N ASN A 43 -15.30 -32.32 -23.54
CA ASN A 43 -14.57 -33.02 -24.59
C ASN A 43 -15.22 -34.41 -24.94
N THR A 44 -15.75 -35.09 -23.94
CA THR A 44 -16.45 -36.35 -24.15
C THR A 44 -17.73 -36.12 -24.96
N LEU A 45 -18.55 -35.13 -24.59
CA LEU A 45 -19.75 -34.78 -25.34
C LEU A 45 -19.41 -34.33 -26.76
N THR A 46 -18.42 -33.45 -26.94
CA THR A 46 -17.95 -33.01 -28.26
C THR A 46 -17.56 -34.19 -29.14
N ARG A 47 -16.84 -35.17 -28.59
CA ARG A 47 -16.43 -36.38 -29.31
C ARG A 47 -17.62 -37.26 -29.70
N VAL A 48 -18.63 -37.40 -28.83
CA VAL A 48 -19.84 -38.16 -29.13
C VAL A 48 -20.63 -37.51 -30.27
N PHE A 49 -20.81 -36.18 -30.21
CA PHE A 49 -21.48 -35.40 -31.27
C PHE A 49 -20.70 -35.45 -32.59
N ALA A 50 -19.38 -35.35 -32.57
CA ALA A 50 -18.58 -35.45 -33.77
C ALA A 50 -18.70 -36.84 -34.42
N LYS A 51 -18.75 -37.93 -33.62
CA LYS A 51 -19.05 -39.26 -34.10
C LYS A 51 -20.44 -39.39 -34.71
N PHE A 52 -21.44 -38.75 -34.08
CA PHE A 52 -22.80 -38.70 -34.59
C PHE A 52 -22.83 -37.98 -35.95
N CYS A 53 -22.17 -36.83 -36.08
CA CYS A 53 -22.04 -36.11 -37.34
C CYS A 53 -21.37 -36.99 -38.41
N ALA A 54 -20.29 -37.68 -38.06
CA ALA A 54 -19.62 -38.59 -39.00
C ALA A 54 -20.52 -39.73 -39.50
N ALA A 55 -21.38 -40.26 -38.63
CA ALA A 55 -22.33 -41.31 -39.01
C ALA A 55 -23.51 -40.81 -39.85
N ALA A 56 -24.00 -39.59 -39.57
CA ALA A 56 -25.18 -39.03 -40.22
C ALA A 56 -24.86 -38.32 -41.56
N THR A 57 -23.62 -37.97 -41.85
CA THR A 57 -23.20 -37.39 -43.13
C THR A 57 -23.25 -38.43 -44.29
N TYR A 58 -23.58 -39.68 -43.97
CA TYR A 58 -23.70 -40.74 -44.98
C TYR A 58 -25.03 -40.69 -45.74
N PRO A 59 -25.04 -40.72 -47.11
CA PRO A 59 -26.25 -40.56 -47.93
C PRO A 59 -27.24 -41.74 -47.89
N ALA A 60 -26.99 -42.79 -47.12
CA ALA A 60 -27.83 -43.96 -47.08
C ALA A 60 -29.02 -43.91 -46.10
N THR A 61 -29.09 -42.87 -45.25
CA THR A 61 -30.28 -42.67 -44.40
C THR A 61 -31.36 -41.99 -45.25
N ARG A 62 -32.19 -42.80 -45.92
CA ARG A 62 -33.42 -42.36 -46.59
C ARG A 62 -34.55 -42.05 -45.60
N ASP A 63 -34.27 -42.06 -44.31
CA ASP A 63 -35.23 -41.80 -43.26
C ASP A 63 -35.29 -40.30 -42.99
N GLU A 64 -36.42 -39.66 -43.35
CA GLU A 64 -36.64 -38.24 -43.16
C GLU A 64 -36.56 -37.82 -41.68
N ASP A 65 -36.91 -38.70 -40.75
CA ASP A 65 -36.86 -38.46 -39.31
C ASP A 65 -35.39 -38.36 -38.80
N VAL A 66 -34.50 -39.21 -39.31
CA VAL A 66 -33.08 -39.14 -38.96
C VAL A 66 -32.43 -37.85 -39.51
N ARG A 67 -32.84 -37.43 -40.71
CA ARG A 67 -32.34 -36.20 -41.30
C ARG A 67 -32.83 -34.95 -40.56
N TYR A 68 -34.07 -34.95 -40.10
CA TYR A 68 -34.61 -33.86 -39.26
C TYR A 68 -33.88 -33.76 -37.93
N ILE A 69 -33.68 -34.87 -37.20
CA ILE A 69 -32.93 -34.91 -35.95
C ILE A 69 -31.49 -34.44 -36.15
N PHE A 70 -30.88 -34.77 -37.29
CA PHE A 70 -29.53 -34.35 -37.62
C PHE A 70 -29.44 -32.82 -37.84
N ASP A 71 -30.32 -32.26 -38.63
CA ASP A 71 -30.34 -30.82 -38.91
C ASP A 71 -30.61 -29.98 -37.64
N GLU A 72 -31.50 -30.51 -36.77
CA GLU A 72 -31.78 -29.86 -35.47
C GLU A 72 -30.60 -29.99 -34.51
N THR A 73 -29.97 -31.17 -34.45
CA THR A 73 -28.81 -31.40 -33.59
C THR A 73 -27.58 -30.59 -34.03
N ILE A 74 -27.34 -30.45 -35.34
CA ILE A 74 -26.24 -29.62 -35.86
C ILE A 74 -26.51 -28.16 -35.56
N ARG A 75 -27.76 -27.72 -35.54
CA ARG A 75 -28.10 -26.31 -35.25
C ARG A 75 -27.68 -25.91 -33.87
N ASP A 76 -27.66 -26.81 -32.89
CA ASP A 76 -27.35 -26.53 -31.48
C ASP A 76 -25.87 -26.80 -31.10
N ILE A 77 -25.04 -27.21 -32.05
CA ILE A 77 -23.61 -27.44 -31.82
C ILE A 77 -22.91 -26.10 -31.48
N ASN A 78 -22.32 -26.03 -30.28
CA ASN A 78 -21.59 -24.86 -29.76
C ASN A 78 -20.06 -25.00 -29.81
N PHE A 79 -19.54 -25.97 -30.49
CA PHE A 79 -18.11 -26.16 -30.70
C PHE A 79 -17.74 -26.09 -32.18
N PRO A 80 -16.50 -25.75 -32.53
CA PRO A 80 -16.06 -25.69 -33.91
C PRO A 80 -15.93 -27.11 -34.51
N ILE A 81 -16.49 -27.29 -35.67
CA ILE A 81 -16.45 -28.53 -36.44
C ILE A 81 -16.14 -28.24 -37.91
N VAL A 82 -15.30 -29.03 -38.50
CA VAL A 82 -14.96 -29.00 -39.94
C VAL A 82 -15.04 -30.40 -40.50
N ILE A 83 -15.68 -30.58 -41.67
CA ILE A 83 -15.74 -31.82 -42.36
C ILE A 83 -14.91 -31.69 -43.66
N THR A 84 -13.98 -32.65 -43.86
CA THR A 84 -13.12 -32.68 -45.03
C THR A 84 -13.44 -33.90 -45.95
N ASP A 85 -13.17 -33.74 -47.23
CA ASP A 85 -13.22 -34.80 -48.20
C ASP A 85 -12.02 -35.79 -48.05
N PRO A 86 -11.95 -36.91 -48.84
CA PRO A 86 -10.81 -37.85 -48.77
C PRO A 86 -9.44 -37.23 -49.10
N ARG A 87 -9.39 -36.09 -49.78
CA ARG A 87 -8.17 -35.34 -50.07
C ARG A 87 -7.74 -34.43 -48.91
N GLY A 88 -8.61 -34.25 -47.89
CA GLY A 88 -8.41 -33.33 -46.78
C GLY A 88 -8.87 -31.88 -47.07
N VAL A 89 -9.66 -31.66 -48.12
CA VAL A 89 -10.23 -30.37 -48.47
C VAL A 89 -11.49 -30.12 -47.63
N PRO A 90 -11.58 -29.02 -46.86
CA PRO A 90 -12.78 -28.67 -46.10
C PRO A 90 -13.96 -28.37 -47.05
N TYR A 91 -15.11 -28.99 -46.88
CA TYR A 91 -16.30 -28.71 -47.67
C TYR A 91 -17.49 -28.22 -46.87
N THR A 92 -17.49 -28.39 -45.55
CA THR A 92 -18.45 -27.77 -44.65
C THR A 92 -17.87 -27.57 -43.25
N TRP A 93 -18.31 -26.54 -42.58
CA TRP A 93 -17.84 -26.20 -41.22
C TRP A 93 -18.88 -25.38 -40.46
N LYS A 94 -18.76 -25.38 -39.13
CA LYS A 94 -19.60 -24.57 -38.23
C LYS A 94 -18.79 -24.09 -37.04
N ASN A 95 -19.10 -22.90 -36.55
CA ASN A 95 -18.44 -22.24 -35.42
C ASN A 95 -16.92 -22.04 -35.61
N VAL A 96 -16.48 -21.90 -36.85
CA VAL A 96 -15.10 -21.69 -37.28
C VAL A 96 -14.96 -20.24 -37.75
N GLY A 97 -14.61 -19.32 -36.80
CA GLY A 97 -14.49 -17.88 -37.09
C GLY A 97 -15.83 -17.18 -37.34
N GLU A 98 -15.97 -15.92 -36.87
CA GLU A 98 -17.25 -15.16 -36.95
C GLU A 98 -17.69 -14.79 -38.38
N ALA A 99 -16.79 -14.79 -39.34
CA ALA A 99 -17.06 -14.32 -40.71
C ALA A 99 -16.99 -15.42 -41.80
N MET A 100 -16.84 -16.68 -41.41
CA MET A 100 -16.60 -17.79 -42.37
C MET A 100 -17.88 -18.61 -42.58
N ASN A 101 -18.67 -18.24 -43.64
CA ASN A 101 -19.82 -19.00 -44.04
C ASN A 101 -19.42 -20.01 -45.10
N PRO A 102 -19.74 -21.35 -44.94
CA PRO A 102 -19.52 -22.37 -45.98
C PRO A 102 -20.14 -22.01 -47.31
N ASP A 103 -21.30 -21.36 -47.32
CA ASP A 103 -22.01 -20.97 -48.53
C ASP A 103 -21.28 -19.89 -49.35
N SER A 104 -20.27 -19.26 -48.79
CA SER A 104 -19.44 -18.28 -49.48
C SER A 104 -18.35 -18.87 -50.35
N VAL A 105 -18.15 -20.18 -50.29
CA VAL A 105 -17.12 -20.91 -51.05
C VAL A 105 -17.72 -21.49 -52.34
N SER A 106 -17.22 -21.06 -53.47
CA SER A 106 -17.65 -21.57 -54.76
C SER A 106 -17.20 -23.02 -54.96
N TRP A 107 -18.01 -23.82 -55.71
CA TRP A 107 -17.64 -25.16 -56.08
C TRP A 107 -16.30 -25.27 -56.82
N GLU A 108 -16.00 -24.28 -57.64
CA GLU A 108 -14.73 -24.20 -58.39
C GLU A 108 -13.53 -24.08 -57.46
N LEU A 109 -13.66 -23.23 -56.39
CA LEU A 109 -12.62 -23.06 -55.37
C LEU A 109 -12.40 -24.35 -54.59
N PHE A 110 -13.49 -25.06 -54.23
CA PHE A 110 -13.41 -26.37 -53.55
C PHE A 110 -12.69 -27.42 -54.38
N VAL A 111 -13.06 -27.56 -55.66
CA VAL A 111 -12.46 -28.57 -56.57
C VAL A 111 -10.98 -28.30 -56.85
N SER A 112 -10.60 -27.02 -56.98
CA SER A 112 -9.23 -26.60 -57.26
C SER A 112 -8.29 -26.53 -56.03
N THR A 113 -8.85 -26.61 -54.81
CA THR A 113 -8.05 -26.48 -53.58
C THR A 113 -7.14 -27.70 -53.38
N ASN A 114 -5.83 -27.42 -53.27
CA ASN A 114 -4.86 -28.37 -52.75
C ASN A 114 -4.62 -28.13 -51.25
N PRO A 115 -4.89 -29.08 -50.34
CA PRO A 115 -4.70 -28.89 -48.91
C PRO A 115 -3.26 -28.64 -48.47
N LEU A 116 -2.27 -29.02 -49.31
CA LEU A 116 -0.85 -28.78 -49.06
C LEU A 116 -0.43 -27.38 -49.42
N GLU A 117 -1.08 -26.79 -50.45
CA GLU A 117 -0.83 -25.41 -50.96
C GLU A 117 -2.19 -24.75 -51.19
N PRO A 118 -2.93 -24.36 -50.12
CA PRO A 118 -4.25 -23.80 -50.28
C PRO A 118 -4.20 -22.42 -50.88
N PRO A 119 -5.20 -22.05 -51.71
CA PRO A 119 -5.27 -20.70 -52.28
C PRO A 119 -5.47 -19.68 -51.15
N PRO A 120 -4.91 -18.43 -51.28
CA PRO A 120 -5.04 -17.41 -50.27
C PRO A 120 -6.52 -17.09 -50.03
N GLY A 121 -6.89 -16.92 -48.74
CA GLY A 121 -8.25 -16.58 -48.33
C GLY A 121 -8.84 -17.54 -47.29
N ILE A 122 -10.15 -17.73 -47.36
CA ILE A 122 -10.93 -18.53 -46.37
C ILE A 122 -10.39 -19.97 -46.25
N MET A 123 -10.02 -20.61 -47.36
CA MET A 123 -9.53 -21.99 -47.35
C MET A 123 -8.21 -22.17 -46.61
N THR A 124 -7.28 -21.21 -46.75
CA THR A 124 -6.02 -21.22 -45.99
C THR A 124 -6.26 -21.15 -44.50
N GLU A 125 -7.18 -20.29 -44.06
CA GLU A 125 -7.48 -20.11 -42.65
C GLU A 125 -8.19 -21.35 -42.07
N ILE A 126 -9.14 -21.94 -42.81
CA ILE A 126 -9.85 -23.14 -42.34
C ILE A 126 -8.90 -24.32 -42.23
N ILE A 127 -8.01 -24.53 -43.22
CA ILE A 127 -6.99 -25.60 -43.19
C ILE A 127 -6.03 -25.41 -42.01
N ARG A 128 -5.67 -24.13 -41.72
CA ARG A 128 -4.87 -23.82 -40.50
C ARG A 128 -5.61 -24.23 -39.24
N ILE A 129 -6.90 -23.88 -39.13
CA ILE A 129 -7.74 -24.26 -37.98
C ILE A 129 -7.91 -25.78 -37.87
N VAL A 130 -8.08 -26.50 -38.98
CA VAL A 130 -8.14 -27.97 -38.99
C VAL A 130 -6.86 -28.56 -38.41
N ARG A 131 -5.68 -28.07 -38.79
CA ARG A 131 -4.41 -28.51 -38.22
C ARG A 131 -4.33 -28.24 -36.71
N GLU A 132 -4.76 -27.08 -36.25
CA GLU A 132 -4.82 -26.76 -34.81
C GLU A 132 -5.80 -27.68 -34.05
N MET A 133 -6.89 -28.09 -34.68
CA MET A 133 -7.84 -29.08 -34.10
C MET A 133 -7.20 -30.45 -34.00
N ASP A 134 -6.49 -30.90 -35.05
CA ASP A 134 -5.87 -32.21 -35.12
C ASP A 134 -4.68 -32.34 -34.17
N ASP A 135 -3.98 -31.25 -33.86
CA ASP A 135 -2.94 -31.23 -32.83
C ASP A 135 -3.49 -31.56 -31.42
N LYS A 136 -4.77 -31.30 -31.17
CA LYS A 136 -5.42 -31.53 -29.88
C LYS A 136 -6.34 -32.73 -29.83
N ASN A 137 -7.02 -33.02 -30.94
CA ASN A 137 -8.02 -34.06 -31.04
C ASN A 137 -7.79 -34.88 -32.28
N ASN A 138 -7.76 -36.18 -32.15
CA ASN A 138 -7.69 -37.06 -33.33
C ASN A 138 -8.96 -36.92 -34.19
N PRO A 139 -8.84 -36.69 -35.51
CA PRO A 139 -9.97 -36.62 -36.42
C PRO A 139 -10.76 -37.91 -36.43
N ILE A 140 -12.07 -37.83 -36.65
CA ILE A 140 -12.95 -38.97 -36.76
C ILE A 140 -13.09 -39.34 -38.24
N LEU A 141 -12.57 -40.51 -38.62
CA LEU A 141 -12.60 -40.97 -40.01
C LEU A 141 -14.01 -41.45 -40.36
N MET A 142 -14.48 -41.06 -41.55
CA MET A 142 -15.76 -41.51 -42.13
C MET A 142 -15.51 -42.56 -43.19
N PHE A 143 -16.20 -43.68 -43.06
CA PHE A 143 -16.13 -44.76 -44.03
C PHE A 143 -17.53 -45.16 -44.52
N GLU A 144 -17.64 -45.49 -45.79
CA GLU A 144 -18.87 -46.04 -46.35
C GLU A 144 -19.17 -47.43 -45.73
N PRO A 145 -20.34 -47.64 -45.12
CA PRO A 145 -20.62 -48.88 -44.37
C PRO A 145 -20.58 -50.15 -45.23
N ILE A 146 -20.93 -50.05 -46.51
CA ILE A 146 -21.06 -51.23 -47.42
C ILE A 146 -19.74 -51.53 -48.13
N SER A 147 -19.09 -50.53 -48.68
CA SER A 147 -17.87 -50.63 -49.45
C SER A 147 -16.57 -50.54 -48.70
N GLY A 148 -16.63 -49.99 -47.47
CA GLY A 148 -15.44 -49.63 -46.68
C GLY A 148 -14.62 -48.46 -47.23
N ARG A 149 -15.14 -47.76 -48.25
CA ARG A 149 -14.43 -46.64 -48.89
C ARG A 149 -14.30 -45.48 -47.93
N PHE A 150 -13.12 -44.85 -47.85
CA PHE A 150 -12.88 -43.65 -47.06
C PHE A 150 -13.59 -42.46 -47.71
N LEU A 151 -14.44 -41.80 -46.93
CA LEU A 151 -15.27 -40.67 -47.38
C LEU A 151 -14.73 -39.30 -46.94
N GLY A 152 -13.85 -39.27 -45.95
CA GLY A 152 -13.29 -38.05 -45.37
C GLY A 152 -13.15 -38.07 -43.86
N SER A 153 -12.97 -36.94 -43.26
CA SER A 153 -12.75 -36.81 -41.79
C SER A 153 -13.58 -35.72 -41.19
N VAL A 154 -13.98 -35.90 -39.94
CA VAL A 154 -14.61 -34.87 -39.09
C VAL A 154 -13.56 -34.39 -38.09
N HIS A 155 -13.21 -33.11 -38.20
CA HIS A 155 -12.32 -32.40 -37.28
C HIS A 155 -13.16 -31.59 -36.31
N TYR A 156 -12.78 -31.58 -35.04
CA TYR A 156 -13.52 -30.87 -34.00
C TYR A 156 -12.59 -30.21 -33.00
N GLY A 157 -13.00 -29.03 -32.53
CA GLY A 157 -12.22 -28.24 -31.59
C GLY A 157 -12.90 -28.12 -30.23
N GLU A 158 -12.21 -27.51 -29.30
CA GLU A 158 -12.74 -27.19 -27.97
C GLU A 158 -13.79 -26.06 -28.07
N PRO A 159 -14.94 -26.19 -27.35
CA PRO A 159 -15.90 -25.08 -27.25
C PRO A 159 -15.24 -23.80 -26.73
N ALA A 160 -15.72 -22.64 -27.19
CA ALA A 160 -15.18 -21.35 -26.79
C ALA A 160 -15.25 -21.12 -25.26
N ILE A 161 -16.27 -21.66 -24.61
CA ILE A 161 -16.48 -21.55 -23.16
C ILE A 161 -15.35 -22.22 -22.34
N THR A 162 -14.84 -23.37 -22.79
CA THR A 162 -13.74 -24.07 -22.09
C THR A 162 -12.45 -23.29 -22.11
N ARG A 163 -12.20 -22.49 -23.16
CA ARG A 163 -11.02 -21.65 -23.26
C ARG A 163 -11.01 -20.53 -22.21
N GLY A 164 -12.17 -19.93 -21.96
CA GLY A 164 -12.32 -18.91 -20.91
C GLY A 164 -12.20 -19.47 -19.49
N LEU A 165 -12.73 -20.68 -19.26
CA LEU A 165 -12.69 -21.33 -17.95
C LEU A 165 -11.28 -21.67 -17.45
N LYS A 166 -10.32 -21.85 -18.33
CA LYS A 166 -8.90 -22.12 -17.97
C LYS A 166 -8.27 -21.01 -17.12
N TRP A 167 -8.78 -19.77 -17.21
CA TRP A 167 -8.29 -18.62 -16.42
C TRP A 167 -8.98 -18.51 -15.04
N LEU A 168 -10.07 -19.21 -14.81
CA LEU A 168 -10.86 -19.09 -13.58
C LEU A 168 -10.06 -19.39 -12.30
N PRO A 169 -9.21 -20.45 -12.24
CA PRO A 169 -8.40 -20.70 -11.04
C PRO A 169 -7.43 -19.56 -10.73
N LEU A 170 -6.79 -18.97 -11.74
CA LEU A 170 -5.88 -17.86 -11.57
C LEU A 170 -6.62 -16.57 -11.14
N ALA A 171 -7.76 -16.29 -11.76
CA ALA A 171 -8.60 -15.14 -11.42
C ALA A 171 -9.13 -15.23 -9.97
N SER A 172 -9.53 -16.43 -9.51
CA SER A 172 -10.00 -16.64 -8.14
C SER A 172 -8.91 -16.40 -7.11
N VAL A 173 -7.68 -16.84 -7.37
CA VAL A 173 -6.52 -16.58 -6.50
C VAL A 173 -6.17 -15.09 -6.48
N ALA A 174 -6.17 -14.42 -7.64
CA ALA A 174 -5.89 -13.00 -7.72
C ALA A 174 -6.92 -12.17 -6.93
N LEU A 175 -8.20 -12.48 -7.07
CA LEU A 175 -9.28 -11.83 -6.33
C LEU A 175 -9.12 -12.01 -4.81
N LEU A 176 -8.83 -13.23 -4.36
CA LEU A 176 -8.61 -13.53 -2.95
C LEU A 176 -7.39 -12.79 -2.40
N ALA A 177 -6.30 -12.71 -3.16
CA ALA A 177 -5.11 -11.95 -2.77
C ALA A 177 -5.42 -10.46 -2.57
N VAL A 178 -6.25 -9.85 -3.43
CA VAL A 178 -6.72 -8.48 -3.27
C VAL A 178 -7.54 -8.30 -1.98
N PHE A 179 -8.45 -9.23 -1.67
CA PHE A 179 -9.23 -9.18 -0.43
C PHE A 179 -8.35 -9.28 0.82
N ILE A 180 -7.37 -10.19 0.82
CA ILE A 180 -6.42 -10.34 1.93
C ILE A 180 -5.59 -9.06 2.11
N LEU A 181 -5.12 -8.46 1.01
CA LEU A 181 -4.37 -7.21 1.05
C LEU A 181 -5.21 -6.05 1.60
N MET A 182 -6.45 -5.90 1.14
CA MET A 182 -7.37 -4.87 1.66
C MET A 182 -7.66 -5.07 3.16
N GLY A 183 -7.92 -6.30 3.59
CA GLY A 183 -8.09 -6.63 5.01
C GLY A 183 -6.86 -6.28 5.85
N TYR A 184 -5.67 -6.62 5.37
CA TYR A 184 -4.41 -6.27 6.03
C TYR A 184 -4.20 -4.75 6.17
N LEU A 185 -4.44 -4.01 5.08
CA LEU A 185 -4.29 -2.55 5.09
C LEU A 185 -5.32 -1.89 6.01
N GLY A 186 -6.57 -2.37 6.00
CA GLY A 186 -7.63 -1.90 6.90
C GLY A 186 -7.29 -2.12 8.37
N LEU A 187 -6.91 -3.33 8.74
CA LEU A 187 -6.48 -3.65 10.11
C LEU A 187 -5.27 -2.82 10.56
N ARG A 188 -4.31 -2.63 9.68
CA ARG A 188 -3.15 -1.78 9.96
C ARG A 188 -3.55 -0.33 10.22
N GLY A 189 -4.49 0.21 9.43
CA GLY A 189 -5.04 1.56 9.62
C GLY A 189 -5.73 1.73 10.97
N ILE A 190 -6.57 0.77 11.36
CA ILE A 190 -7.28 0.77 12.65
C ILE A 190 -6.28 0.76 13.82
N ILE A 191 -5.29 -0.14 13.82
CA ILE A 191 -4.30 -0.26 14.90
C ILE A 191 -3.47 1.03 15.05
N VAL A 192 -3.08 1.64 13.94
CA VAL A 192 -2.32 2.91 13.96
C VAL A 192 -3.20 4.05 14.47
N GLY A 193 -4.47 4.10 14.03
CA GLY A 193 -5.45 5.10 14.46
C GLY A 193 -5.78 4.99 15.95
N GLU A 194 -6.00 3.78 16.46
CA GLU A 194 -6.30 3.55 17.88
C GLU A 194 -5.14 3.96 18.78
N ARG A 195 -3.91 3.59 18.45
CA ARG A 195 -2.72 4.04 19.21
C ARG A 195 -2.62 5.56 19.25
N ARG A 196 -2.93 6.21 18.14
CA ARG A 196 -2.89 7.67 18.04
C ARG A 196 -3.96 8.33 18.92
N SER A 197 -5.17 7.79 18.94
CA SER A 197 -6.30 8.28 19.75
C SER A 197 -6.06 8.12 21.24
N ILE A 198 -5.59 6.95 21.68
CA ILE A 198 -5.25 6.69 23.10
C ILE A 198 -4.18 7.67 23.58
N TRP A 199 -3.18 7.94 22.75
CA TRP A 199 -2.08 8.86 23.06
C TRP A 199 -2.56 10.29 23.26
N VAL A 200 -3.45 10.77 22.37
CA VAL A 200 -4.05 12.11 22.48
C VAL A 200 -4.90 12.23 23.72
N GLY A 201 -5.72 11.23 24.01
CA GLY A 201 -6.56 11.19 25.21
C GLY A 201 -5.73 11.22 26.49
N MET A 202 -4.67 10.40 26.58
CA MET A 202 -3.76 10.39 27.73
C MET A 202 -3.04 11.73 27.91
N ALA A 203 -2.57 12.35 26.83
CA ALA A 203 -1.88 13.63 26.90
C ALA A 203 -2.80 14.73 27.44
N LYS A 204 -4.04 14.80 26.94
CA LYS A 204 -5.04 15.77 27.36
C LYS A 204 -5.44 15.57 28.82
N GLU A 205 -5.68 14.32 29.24
CA GLU A 205 -6.03 13.96 30.61
C GLU A 205 -4.88 14.29 31.58
N THR A 206 -3.65 13.92 31.24
CA THR A 206 -2.47 14.27 32.05
C THR A 206 -2.30 15.78 32.21
N ALA A 207 -2.52 16.54 31.13
CA ALA A 207 -2.45 18.01 31.18
C ALA A 207 -3.50 18.59 32.15
N HIS A 208 -4.73 18.05 32.09
CA HIS A 208 -5.82 18.49 32.97
C HIS A 208 -5.54 18.16 34.45
N GLN A 209 -5.09 16.94 34.73
CA GLN A 209 -4.76 16.49 36.07
C GLN A 209 -3.51 17.18 36.66
N LEU A 210 -2.56 17.61 35.81
CA LEU A 210 -1.43 18.44 36.26
C LEU A 210 -1.81 19.91 36.48
N GLY A 211 -2.75 20.43 35.73
CA GLY A 211 -3.17 21.82 35.83
C GLY A 211 -3.71 22.19 37.20
N THR A 212 -4.51 21.33 37.81
CA THR A 212 -5.11 21.56 39.14
C THR A 212 -4.07 21.72 40.27
N PRO A 213 -3.12 20.75 40.49
CA PRO A 213 -2.09 20.93 41.51
C PRO A 213 -1.13 22.06 41.24
N LEU A 214 -0.84 22.36 39.94
CA LEU A 214 0.00 23.51 39.60
C LEU A 214 -0.66 24.84 39.95
N SER A 215 -1.96 24.98 39.72
CA SER A 215 -2.73 26.17 40.14
C SER A 215 -2.73 26.35 41.67
N SER A 216 -2.87 25.26 42.43
CA SER A 216 -2.78 25.28 43.87
C SER A 216 -1.40 25.70 44.37
N LEU A 217 -0.33 25.11 43.78
CA LEU A 217 1.07 25.49 44.10
C LEU A 217 1.35 26.97 43.78
N MET A 218 0.83 27.49 42.68
CA MET A 218 0.94 28.89 42.33
C MET A 218 0.29 29.78 43.40
N GLY A 219 -0.88 29.39 43.92
CA GLY A 219 -1.54 30.09 45.02
C GLY A 219 -0.69 30.12 46.31
N TRP A 220 -0.08 28.98 46.69
CA TRP A 220 0.83 28.92 47.83
C TRP A 220 2.10 29.80 47.63
N VAL A 221 2.67 29.80 46.45
CA VAL A 221 3.83 30.68 46.13
C VAL A 221 3.45 32.14 46.22
N GLN A 222 2.23 32.51 45.80
CA GLN A 222 1.76 33.90 45.93
C GLN A 222 1.63 34.33 47.40
N ILE A 223 1.08 33.47 48.27
CA ILE A 223 0.99 33.73 49.72
C ILE A 223 2.38 33.86 50.34
N LEU A 224 3.32 32.98 50.00
CA LEU A 224 4.71 33.08 50.45
C LEU A 224 5.41 34.36 49.99
N LYS A 225 5.13 34.79 48.77
CA LYS A 225 5.68 36.02 48.20
C LYS A 225 5.26 37.27 48.97
N GLU A 226 4.00 37.29 49.40
CA GLU A 226 3.43 38.39 50.21
C GLU A 226 3.98 38.43 51.62
N HIS A 227 4.38 37.28 52.20
CA HIS A 227 4.88 37.16 53.55
C HIS A 227 6.40 37.03 53.68
N SER A 228 7.14 37.12 52.59
CA SER A 228 8.62 37.00 52.56
C SER A 228 9.31 38.22 53.10
N GLY A 229 9.90 38.14 54.27
CA GLY A 229 10.59 39.26 54.94
C GLY A 229 12.08 39.37 54.61
N ASP A 230 12.76 38.26 54.27
CA ASP A 230 14.19 38.24 54.00
C ASP A 230 14.53 37.94 52.53
N ASP A 231 15.72 38.38 52.09
CA ASP A 231 16.15 38.26 50.68
C ASP A 231 16.41 36.81 50.25
N ARG A 232 16.70 35.93 51.18
CA ARG A 232 16.94 34.48 50.87
C ARG A 232 15.64 33.80 50.55
N THR A 233 14.60 34.04 51.34
CA THR A 233 13.23 33.54 51.14
C THR A 233 12.64 34.12 49.86
N ARG A 234 12.81 35.42 49.58
CA ARG A 234 12.35 36.02 48.32
C ARG A 234 12.96 35.35 47.09
N ARG A 235 14.28 35.06 47.10
CA ARG A 235 14.94 34.35 46.02
C ARG A 235 14.40 32.95 45.86
N ALA A 236 14.21 32.18 46.93
CA ALA A 236 13.63 30.86 46.89
C ALA A 236 12.21 30.86 46.30
N VAL A 237 11.35 31.79 46.73
CA VAL A 237 9.99 31.96 46.20
C VAL A 237 9.99 32.28 44.71
N HIS A 238 10.90 33.15 44.26
CA HIS A 238 11.03 33.49 42.83
C HIS A 238 11.44 32.26 41.97
N GLU A 239 12.36 31.44 42.46
CA GLU A 239 12.75 30.21 41.79
C GLU A 239 11.57 29.20 41.73
N MET A 240 10.82 29.06 42.84
CA MET A 240 9.61 28.20 42.88
C MET A 240 8.55 28.70 41.89
N GLU A 241 8.28 29.99 41.83
CA GLU A 241 7.36 30.60 40.86
C GLU A 241 7.79 30.31 39.44
N SER A 242 9.07 30.45 39.13
CA SER A 242 9.64 30.13 37.83
C SER A 242 9.45 28.64 37.44
N ASP A 243 9.71 27.73 38.36
CA ASP A 243 9.55 26.28 38.12
C ASP A 243 8.07 25.89 37.93
N ILE A 244 7.15 26.49 38.71
CA ILE A 244 5.71 26.24 38.57
C ILE A 244 5.20 26.79 37.24
N MET A 245 5.59 28.00 36.84
CA MET A 245 5.22 28.55 35.53
C MET A 245 5.71 27.65 34.39
N ARG A 246 6.90 27.08 34.55
CA ARG A 246 7.46 26.15 33.59
C ARG A 246 6.66 24.86 33.48
N LEU A 247 6.28 24.24 34.62
CA LEU A 247 5.44 23.07 34.66
C LEU A 247 4.06 23.34 34.05
N THR A 248 3.50 24.52 34.31
CA THR A 248 2.25 25.00 33.71
C THR A 248 2.35 25.11 32.18
N LYS A 249 3.47 25.71 31.67
CA LYS A 249 3.72 25.77 30.21
C LYS A 249 3.78 24.37 29.58
N ILE A 250 4.45 23.42 30.24
CA ILE A 250 4.52 22.02 29.80
C ILE A 250 3.12 21.38 29.79
N ALA A 251 2.37 21.48 30.87
CA ALA A 251 1.02 20.94 30.97
C ALA A 251 0.09 21.54 29.90
N SER A 252 0.10 22.84 29.70
CA SER A 252 -0.65 23.55 28.66
C SER A 252 -0.32 23.06 27.26
N ARG A 253 0.96 22.81 26.94
CA ARG A 253 1.41 22.26 25.65
C ARG A 253 0.85 20.86 25.41
N PHE A 254 0.81 20.00 26.46
CA PHE A 254 0.17 18.69 26.38
C PHE A 254 -1.35 18.78 26.18
N GLY A 255 -2.02 19.74 26.80
CA GLY A 255 -3.45 19.99 26.64
C GLY A 255 -3.84 20.44 25.21
N LYS A 256 -2.92 21.12 24.49
CA LYS A 256 -3.12 21.54 23.10
C LYS A 256 -2.94 20.39 22.11
N VAL A 257 -2.37 19.24 22.51
CA VAL A 257 -2.19 18.05 21.66
C VAL A 257 -3.56 17.42 21.39
N GLY A 258 -3.98 17.42 20.11
CA GLY A 258 -5.24 16.78 19.69
C GLY A 258 -6.37 17.73 19.30
N SER A 259 -6.19 19.03 19.52
CA SER A 259 -7.12 20.06 19.00
C SER A 259 -6.44 20.84 17.88
N PRO A 260 -7.14 21.21 16.80
CA PRO A 260 -6.56 22.06 15.76
C PRO A 260 -6.17 23.42 16.38
N PRO A 261 -4.90 23.81 16.29
CA PRO A 261 -4.46 25.09 16.83
C PRO A 261 -4.93 26.23 15.94
N ARG A 262 -5.14 27.40 16.54
CA ARG A 262 -5.26 28.64 15.79
C ARG A 262 -3.90 29.00 15.21
N LEU A 263 -3.85 29.30 13.93
CA LEU A 263 -2.65 29.78 13.23
C LEU A 263 -2.80 31.27 12.96
N ASP A 264 -1.77 32.05 13.31
CA ASP A 264 -1.69 33.49 13.08
C ASP A 264 -0.44 33.79 12.22
N LYS A 265 -0.42 34.97 11.55
CA LYS A 265 0.73 35.42 10.76
C LYS A 265 1.83 35.89 11.69
N GLU A 266 2.84 35.09 11.91
CA GLU A 266 3.91 35.31 12.86
C GLU A 266 5.28 35.43 12.21
N ASP A 267 6.23 36.01 12.93
CA ASP A 267 7.65 36.06 12.57
C ASP A 267 8.34 34.76 13.05
N VAL A 268 8.62 33.85 12.11
CA VAL A 268 9.27 32.58 12.41
C VAL A 268 10.67 32.79 12.99
N VAL A 269 11.41 33.85 12.59
CA VAL A 269 12.74 34.09 13.10
C VAL A 269 12.69 34.44 14.58
N GLU A 270 11.72 35.26 15.00
CA GLU A 270 11.53 35.61 16.41
C GLU A 270 11.20 34.35 17.25
N ILE A 271 10.31 33.47 16.76
CA ILE A 271 9.96 32.23 17.45
C ILE A 271 11.19 31.35 17.62
N VAL A 272 11.99 31.16 16.55
CA VAL A 272 13.21 30.35 16.60
C VAL A 272 14.24 30.93 17.54
N ARG A 273 14.43 32.29 17.53
CA ARG A 273 15.33 33.01 18.44
C ARG A 273 14.93 32.81 19.90
N ASN A 274 13.64 32.87 20.22
CA ASN A 274 13.12 32.62 21.56
C ASN A 274 13.42 31.20 22.04
N ALA A 275 13.15 30.19 21.18
CA ALA A 275 13.45 28.80 21.46
C ALA A 275 14.94 28.52 21.70
N VAL A 276 15.81 29.10 20.88
CA VAL A 276 17.29 29.00 21.03
C VAL A 276 17.76 29.75 22.29
N GLY A 277 17.27 30.97 22.51
CA GLY A 277 17.61 31.77 23.68
C GLY A 277 17.28 31.07 24.99
N TYR A 278 16.13 30.37 25.03
CA TYR A 278 15.75 29.54 26.17
C TYR A 278 16.78 28.43 26.46
N GLN A 279 17.23 27.75 25.42
CA GLN A 279 18.23 26.67 25.57
C GLN A 279 19.62 27.20 25.96
N LYS A 280 20.05 28.37 25.41
CA LYS A 280 21.32 29.00 25.75
C LYS A 280 21.41 29.35 27.25
N LYS A 281 20.36 29.87 27.85
CA LYS A 281 20.33 30.19 29.29
C LYS A 281 20.56 28.98 30.18
N ARG A 282 20.35 27.78 29.71
CA ARG A 282 20.49 26.50 30.45
C ARG A 282 21.82 25.79 30.23
N LEU A 283 22.60 26.19 29.22
CA LEU A 283 23.88 25.52 28.92
C LEU A 283 24.85 25.52 30.11
N PRO A 284 25.00 26.62 30.89
CA PRO A 284 25.92 26.62 32.02
C PRO A 284 25.64 25.56 33.05
N SER A 285 24.36 25.21 33.27
CA SER A 285 23.95 24.19 34.24
C SER A 285 24.25 22.75 33.78
N LEU A 286 24.58 22.52 32.48
CA LEU A 286 24.85 21.21 31.92
C LEU A 286 26.33 20.78 32.00
N GLY A 287 27.24 21.73 32.40
CA GLY A 287 28.67 21.44 32.53
C GLY A 287 29.37 21.02 31.23
N LYS A 288 28.80 21.41 30.05
CA LYS A 288 29.35 21.13 28.73
C LYS A 288 29.69 22.42 28.00
N GLU A 289 30.83 22.42 27.30
CA GLU A 289 31.16 23.52 26.37
C GLU A 289 30.43 23.28 25.05
N ILE A 290 29.27 23.95 24.88
CA ILE A 290 28.46 23.88 23.68
C ILE A 290 28.27 25.29 23.13
N GLU A 291 28.69 25.47 21.88
CA GLU A 291 28.48 26.69 21.12
C GLU A 291 27.19 26.56 20.28
N ILE A 292 26.26 27.48 20.43
CA ILE A 292 25.08 27.58 19.56
C ILE A 292 25.26 28.72 18.58
N LYS A 293 25.41 28.42 17.29
CA LYS A 293 25.51 29.35 16.18
C LYS A 293 24.14 29.59 15.56
N GLU A 294 23.83 30.86 15.32
CA GLU A 294 22.52 31.29 14.80
C GLU A 294 22.71 32.01 13.48
N HIS A 295 21.99 31.57 12.43
CA HIS A 295 22.01 32.16 11.10
C HIS A 295 20.57 32.38 10.63
N TYR A 296 20.11 33.61 10.74
CA TYR A 296 18.74 33.98 10.41
C TYR A 296 18.69 34.73 9.09
N GLY A 297 18.09 34.11 8.08
CA GLY A 297 17.78 34.75 6.80
C GLY A 297 16.52 35.61 6.88
N ASN A 298 16.29 36.36 5.83
CA ASN A 298 15.02 37.09 5.67
C ASN A 298 13.93 36.09 5.22
N VAL A 299 12.94 35.88 6.09
CA VAL A 299 11.83 34.94 5.82
C VAL A 299 10.49 35.68 5.92
N PRO A 300 9.50 35.36 5.09
CA PRO A 300 8.19 35.96 5.17
C PRO A 300 7.46 35.55 6.45
N ARG A 301 6.54 36.39 6.94
CA ARG A 301 5.60 35.99 7.99
C ARG A 301 4.77 34.83 7.52
N THR A 302 4.61 33.83 8.38
CA THR A 302 4.03 32.53 8.05
C THR A 302 2.88 32.21 9.00
N LEU A 303 1.85 31.53 8.51
CA LEU A 303 0.74 31.08 9.35
C LEU A 303 1.20 29.96 10.28
N VAL A 304 1.41 30.27 11.54
CA VAL A 304 1.88 29.34 12.57
C VAL A 304 1.22 29.63 13.93
N ASN A 305 1.23 28.61 14.78
CA ASN A 305 1.00 28.77 16.21
C ASN A 305 2.35 28.91 16.90
N SER A 306 2.63 30.09 17.42
CA SER A 306 3.93 30.44 18.01
C SER A 306 4.35 29.52 19.15
N ASP A 307 3.46 29.16 20.08
CA ASP A 307 3.75 28.26 21.21
C ASP A 307 4.15 26.87 20.80
N LEU A 308 3.44 26.32 19.81
CA LEU A 308 3.69 24.94 19.30
C LEU A 308 4.95 24.88 18.45
N LEU A 309 5.18 25.88 17.59
CA LEU A 309 6.39 25.95 16.77
C LEU A 309 7.63 26.15 17.64
N GLU A 310 7.57 27.07 18.62
CA GLU A 310 8.61 27.25 19.62
C GLU A 310 8.97 25.93 20.30
N TRP A 311 7.96 25.19 20.74
CA TRP A 311 8.14 23.87 21.35
C TRP A 311 8.79 22.84 20.42
N ALA A 312 8.40 22.80 19.14
CA ALA A 312 9.01 21.90 18.17
C ALA A 312 10.51 22.23 17.99
N VAL A 313 10.86 23.52 17.86
CA VAL A 313 12.25 23.96 17.73
C VAL A 313 13.03 23.69 19.02
N GLU A 314 12.48 24.01 20.21
CA GLU A 314 13.08 23.67 21.50
C GLU A 314 13.44 22.17 21.59
N ASN A 315 12.55 21.27 21.13
CA ASN A 315 12.80 19.84 21.13
C ASN A 315 13.96 19.45 20.21
N LEU A 316 14.06 20.07 19.02
CA LEU A 316 15.18 19.80 18.09
C LEU A 316 16.50 20.30 18.67
N VAL A 317 16.53 21.54 19.14
CA VAL A 317 17.76 22.14 19.74
C VAL A 317 18.18 21.37 20.98
N LYS A 318 17.24 21.00 21.87
CA LYS A 318 17.54 20.14 23.03
C LYS A 318 18.10 18.78 22.61
N ASN A 319 17.56 18.17 21.56
CA ASN A 319 18.08 16.89 21.06
C ASN A 319 19.50 17.04 20.52
N ALA A 320 19.80 18.13 19.82
CA ALA A 320 21.13 18.46 19.32
C ALA A 320 22.14 18.66 20.47
N ILE A 321 21.74 19.39 21.54
CA ILE A 321 22.55 19.57 22.75
C ILE A 321 22.80 18.22 23.47
N ASP A 322 21.77 17.42 23.62
CA ASP A 322 21.86 16.11 24.30
C ASP A 322 22.63 15.06 23.49
N ALA A 323 22.78 15.27 22.17
CA ALA A 323 23.60 14.42 21.32
C ALA A 323 25.10 14.70 21.42
N GLN A 324 25.50 15.81 22.10
CA GLN A 324 26.89 16.16 22.24
C GLN A 324 27.63 15.21 23.18
N ASP A 325 28.67 14.57 22.66
CA ASP A 325 29.59 13.65 23.34
C ASP A 325 31.05 14.10 23.25
N LYS A 326 31.30 15.23 22.55
CA LYS A 326 32.64 15.81 22.36
C LYS A 326 32.93 16.86 23.42
N SER A 327 34.20 17.15 23.62
CA SER A 327 34.69 18.23 24.54
C SER A 327 34.16 19.59 24.09
N ARG A 328 34.00 19.83 22.79
CA ARG A 328 33.44 21.06 22.21
C ARG A 328 32.30 20.71 21.28
N GLY A 329 31.06 20.94 21.75
CA GLY A 329 29.84 20.73 20.98
C GLY A 329 29.48 21.97 20.15
N ILE A 330 29.00 21.76 18.93
CA ILE A 330 28.47 22.80 18.06
C ILE A 330 27.04 22.42 17.65
N VAL A 331 26.13 23.39 17.84
CA VAL A 331 24.75 23.31 17.33
C VAL A 331 24.54 24.51 16.44
N GLU A 332 24.16 24.29 15.18
CA GLU A 332 23.85 25.40 14.26
C GLU A 332 22.35 25.43 13.97
N VAL A 333 21.76 26.62 14.12
CA VAL A 333 20.34 26.84 13.81
C VAL A 333 20.25 27.88 12.70
N ARG A 334 19.59 27.48 11.58
CA ARG A 334 19.44 28.34 10.41
C ARG A 334 17.96 28.49 10.06
N THR A 335 17.56 29.68 9.63
CA THR A 335 16.26 29.94 9.02
C THR A 335 16.46 30.53 7.63
N THR A 336 15.77 29.95 6.63
CA THR A 336 15.90 30.35 5.22
C THR A 336 14.56 30.27 4.52
N TYR A 337 14.26 31.24 3.67
CA TYR A 337 13.13 31.12 2.72
C TYR A 337 13.60 30.48 1.44
N ILE A 338 12.85 29.49 0.94
CA ILE A 338 13.11 28.79 -0.31
C ILE A 338 12.00 29.15 -1.32
N PRO A 339 12.22 30.17 -2.17
CA PRO A 339 11.18 30.70 -3.06
C PRO A 339 10.61 29.66 -4.02
N GLN A 340 11.47 28.76 -4.56
CA GLN A 340 11.08 27.73 -5.53
C GLN A 340 10.05 26.72 -4.97
N LYS A 341 10.04 26.54 -3.65
CA LYS A 341 9.11 25.65 -2.95
C LYS A 341 8.02 26.37 -2.18
N HIS A 342 8.09 27.69 -2.10
CA HIS A 342 7.24 28.51 -1.21
C HIS A 342 7.23 28.01 0.23
N VAL A 343 8.43 27.73 0.80
CA VAL A 343 8.54 27.24 2.17
C VAL A 343 9.59 28.04 2.96
N VAL A 344 9.33 28.18 4.25
CA VAL A 344 10.31 28.59 5.25
C VAL A 344 10.95 27.34 5.83
N SER A 345 12.28 27.24 5.73
CA SER A 345 13.09 26.15 6.27
C SER A 345 13.71 26.57 7.60
N ILE A 346 13.55 25.74 8.64
CA ILE A 346 14.24 25.84 9.92
C ILE A 346 15.13 24.61 10.04
N GLU A 347 16.43 24.82 10.10
CA GLU A 347 17.45 23.78 10.16
C GLU A 347 18.11 23.77 11.52
N VAL A 348 18.27 22.58 12.10
CA VAL A 348 19.02 22.36 13.33
C VAL A 348 20.05 21.28 13.05
N GLU A 349 21.33 21.68 13.04
CA GLU A 349 22.47 20.81 12.77
C GLU A 349 23.31 20.66 14.02
N ASP A 350 23.75 19.45 14.33
CA ASP A 350 24.66 19.15 15.43
C ASP A 350 25.89 18.38 14.92
N ASN A 351 27.03 18.53 15.63
CA ASN A 351 28.24 17.77 15.39
C ASN A 351 28.43 16.63 16.41
N GLY A 352 27.35 16.19 17.09
CA GLY A 352 27.36 15.17 18.12
C GLY A 352 27.56 13.74 17.62
N ARG A 353 27.13 12.78 18.43
CA ARG A 353 27.30 11.34 18.17
C ARG A 353 26.61 10.79 16.93
N GLY A 354 25.63 11.49 16.35
CA GLY A 354 24.85 11.01 15.24
C GLY A 354 24.09 9.70 15.52
N MET A 355 23.62 9.05 14.48
CA MET A 355 22.80 7.82 14.58
C MET A 355 23.11 6.84 13.46
N ASP A 356 22.97 5.55 13.73
CA ASP A 356 22.98 4.52 12.68
C ASP A 356 21.66 4.50 11.89
N PRO A 357 21.67 3.96 10.65
CA PRO A 357 20.49 3.97 9.78
C PRO A 357 19.26 3.23 10.36
N LYS A 358 19.47 2.20 11.19
CA LYS A 358 18.35 1.45 11.81
C LYS A 358 17.64 2.30 12.86
N ARG A 359 18.42 3.06 13.65
CA ARG A 359 17.88 4.00 14.63
C ARG A 359 17.20 5.18 13.96
N ALA A 360 17.82 5.75 12.91
CA ALA A 360 17.28 6.87 12.15
C ALA A 360 15.85 6.65 11.63
N LYS A 361 15.50 5.41 11.28
CA LYS A 361 14.13 5.04 10.84
C LYS A 361 13.09 5.09 11.96
N ARG A 362 13.51 4.97 13.22
CA ARG A 362 12.63 4.80 14.38
C ARG A 362 12.50 6.04 15.27
N ILE A 363 13.33 7.07 15.06
CA ILE A 363 13.37 8.25 15.95
C ILE A 363 12.05 9.01 16.04
N PHE A 364 11.18 8.87 15.06
CA PHE A 364 9.85 9.48 15.04
C PHE A 364 8.74 8.55 15.57
N GLU A 365 9.09 7.32 15.98
CA GLU A 365 8.14 6.42 16.63
C GLU A 365 7.87 6.87 18.07
N PRO A 366 6.60 7.07 18.48
CA PRO A 366 6.28 7.44 19.86
C PRO A 366 6.81 6.43 20.88
N GLY A 367 7.47 6.92 21.92
CA GLY A 367 8.07 6.11 23.00
C GLY A 367 9.46 5.56 22.65
N TYR A 368 9.98 5.80 21.43
CA TYR A 368 11.35 5.40 21.10
C TYR A 368 12.35 6.38 21.70
N THR A 369 13.23 5.89 22.56
CA THR A 369 14.27 6.69 23.21
C THR A 369 15.50 5.83 23.50
N THR A 370 16.67 6.44 23.39
CA THR A 370 17.95 5.87 23.81
C THR A 370 18.43 6.44 25.15
N ARG A 371 17.64 7.33 25.78
CA ARG A 371 18.00 8.02 27.03
C ARG A 371 17.38 7.31 28.22
N LYS A 372 18.17 7.14 29.28
CA LYS A 372 17.61 6.70 30.57
C LYS A 372 16.67 7.80 31.12
N GLY A 373 15.42 7.47 31.38
CA GLY A 373 14.40 8.43 31.86
C GLY A 373 13.76 9.32 30.79
N GLY A 374 14.11 9.14 29.52
CA GLY A 374 13.46 9.84 28.41
C GLY A 374 12.15 9.17 28.00
N TRP A 375 11.11 9.95 27.75
CA TRP A 375 9.78 9.44 27.35
C TRP A 375 9.68 9.12 25.86
N GLY A 376 10.68 9.50 25.04
CA GLY A 376 10.68 9.27 23.59
C GLY A 376 9.60 10.03 22.83
N LEU A 377 9.21 11.21 23.29
CA LEU A 377 8.07 11.95 22.77
C LEU A 377 8.42 13.24 22.03
N GLY A 378 9.61 13.77 22.24
CA GLY A 378 10.00 15.07 21.69
C GLY A 378 9.96 15.13 20.18
N LEU A 379 10.64 14.21 19.48
CA LEU A 379 10.67 14.15 18.00
C LEU A 379 9.31 13.80 17.39
N PRO A 380 8.55 12.79 17.89
CA PRO A 380 7.19 12.53 17.41
C PRO A 380 6.26 13.74 17.54
N LEU A 381 6.35 14.48 18.64
CA LEU A 381 5.56 15.71 18.85
C LEU A 381 6.00 16.85 17.93
N ALA A 382 7.31 17.09 17.79
CA ALA A 382 7.83 18.08 16.87
C ALA A 382 7.39 17.79 15.41
N ARG A 383 7.40 16.52 15.02
CA ARG A 383 6.90 16.09 13.71
C ARG A 383 5.42 16.37 13.55
N ARG A 384 4.64 16.04 14.57
CA ARG A 384 3.20 16.30 14.58
C ARG A 384 2.89 17.79 14.48
N VAL A 385 3.62 18.62 15.23
CA VAL A 385 3.49 20.07 15.15
C VAL A 385 3.77 20.55 13.73
N ALA A 386 4.86 20.14 13.12
CA ALA A 386 5.21 20.56 11.77
C ALA A 386 4.21 20.06 10.71
N GLU A 387 3.84 18.77 10.76
CA GLU A 387 3.08 18.12 9.68
C GLU A 387 1.57 18.27 9.85
N GLU A 388 1.02 17.99 11.05
CA GLU A 388 -0.44 17.96 11.25
C GLU A 388 -1.03 19.33 11.56
N TYR A 389 -0.28 20.17 12.29
CA TYR A 389 -0.80 21.47 12.73
C TYR A 389 -0.42 22.62 11.81
N HIS A 390 0.71 22.52 11.11
CA HIS A 390 1.20 23.59 10.24
C HIS A 390 1.25 23.20 8.75
N GLY A 391 0.83 21.96 8.37
CA GLY A 391 0.84 21.53 6.98
C GLY A 391 2.24 21.43 6.35
N GLY A 392 3.27 21.49 7.19
CA GLY A 392 4.67 21.43 6.78
C GLY A 392 5.26 20.01 6.80
N LYS A 393 6.59 19.91 6.95
CA LYS A 393 7.30 18.62 7.06
C LYS A 393 8.46 18.73 8.03
N LEU A 394 8.68 17.70 8.86
CA LEU A 394 9.91 17.52 9.65
C LEU A 394 10.68 16.31 9.14
N ARG A 395 11.94 16.53 8.75
CA ARG A 395 12.81 15.48 8.21
C ARG A 395 14.16 15.44 8.91
N LEU A 396 14.70 14.24 9.07
CA LEU A 396 16.12 14.00 9.30
C LEU A 396 16.80 13.92 7.92
N VAL A 397 17.52 14.97 7.54
CA VAL A 397 18.13 15.09 6.21
C VAL A 397 19.43 14.29 6.15
N ARG A 398 20.24 14.38 7.21
CA ARG A 398 21.55 13.71 7.32
C ARG A 398 21.82 13.31 8.75
N THR A 399 22.37 12.10 8.92
CA THR A 399 22.96 11.66 10.17
C THR A 399 24.05 10.65 9.88
N THR A 400 25.16 10.77 10.60
CA THR A 400 26.28 9.85 10.48
C THR A 400 26.85 9.60 11.86
N PRO A 401 27.10 8.36 12.28
CA PRO A 401 27.74 8.06 13.55
C PRO A 401 29.04 8.84 13.72
N GLY A 402 29.18 9.54 14.84
CA GLY A 402 30.36 10.38 15.19
C GLY A 402 30.45 11.74 14.45
N ARG A 403 29.50 12.06 13.53
CA ARG A 403 29.52 13.31 12.75
C ARG A 403 28.31 14.20 12.98
N GLY A 404 27.31 13.74 13.73
CA GLY A 404 26.11 14.51 14.07
C GLY A 404 24.93 14.28 13.17
N SER A 405 23.94 15.17 13.27
CA SER A 405 22.66 15.06 12.54
C SER A 405 22.17 16.44 12.08
N LEU A 406 21.38 16.46 11.00
CA LEU A 406 20.69 17.63 10.47
C LEU A 406 19.19 17.33 10.41
N PHE A 407 18.43 18.09 11.20
CA PHE A 407 16.97 18.12 11.16
C PHE A 407 16.47 19.37 10.46
N VAL A 408 15.42 19.23 9.67
CA VAL A 408 14.83 20.34 8.91
C VAL A 408 13.32 20.33 9.09
N ILE A 409 12.76 21.46 9.51
CA ILE A 409 11.33 21.77 9.46
C ILE A 409 11.11 22.65 8.23
N GLU A 410 10.23 22.25 7.34
CA GLU A 410 9.74 23.05 6.21
C GLU A 410 8.29 23.46 6.50
N LEU A 411 8.00 24.77 6.50
CA LEU A 411 6.65 25.31 6.72
C LEU A 411 6.18 26.04 5.45
N PRO A 412 4.91 25.87 5.03
CA PRO A 412 4.36 26.63 3.90
C PRO A 412 4.46 28.13 4.16
N ALA A 413 5.07 28.88 3.24
CA ALA A 413 5.05 30.34 3.26
C ALA A 413 3.73 30.85 2.66
N VAL A 414 3.20 31.94 3.20
CA VAL A 414 1.92 32.57 2.75
C VAL A 414 2.16 33.90 2.11
#